data_1889e817d82cfa59184ed0da248b310a
#
_entry.id   1889e817d82cfa59184ed0da248b310a
#
_cell.length_a   1.000
_cell.length_b   1.000
_cell.length_c   1.000
_cell.angle_alpha   90.00
_cell.angle_beta   90.00
_cell.angle_gamma   90.00
#
_symmetry.space_group_name_H-M   'P 1'
#
loop_
_entity.id
_entity.type
_entity.pdbx_description
1 polymer ?
#
loop_
_entity_poly.entity_id
_entity_poly.type
_entity_poly.pdbx_seq_one_letter_code
_entity_poly.pdbx_strand_id
1 'polypeptide(L)'
;RCCSGGGCKENEEKTKDKGQKEKSREEKSKKEKKMKRVRKQRKLFIFGLILLLIGCGILLYPHILQKFYKIKTESMFRQFEETTENVRDANPEKYARLYEEMKNYNEELIKNNQENLADPYAYANPAIRLEEYGVEDGIAGYIKIPVMDLELPLYLGANEENMSKGAAQLTETSMPIGGNNTNMAVVAHRGYSYAKMFREIEKLKIGDEIFITNFWETMTYKVERIEVISPDEIDKIRIQEGKDMVTLVTCHPYPHNYQRYLVYCERV
;
A
#
# COMPACT_ATOMS: atom_id res chain seq x y z
N ARG A 1 -5.11 107.30 -29.02
CA ARG A 1 -6.39 106.65 -29.42
C ARG A 1 -6.31 105.17 -29.09
N CYS A 2 -7.29 104.75 -28.40
CA CYS A 2 -7.52 103.45 -27.82
C CYS A 2 -7.22 102.25 -28.74
N CYS A 3 -6.58 101.19 -28.17
CA CYS A 3 -6.83 99.86 -28.61
C CYS A 3 -7.04 98.95 -27.35
N SER A 4 -8.25 98.48 -27.30
CA SER A 4 -8.88 97.69 -26.25
C SER A 4 -8.21 96.34 -25.97
N GLY A 5 -7.91 96.15 -24.73
CA GLY A 5 -7.42 94.83 -24.18
C GLY A 5 -8.56 93.83 -24.07
N GLY A 6 -8.67 92.92 -25.00
CA GLY A 6 -9.61 91.77 -24.89
C GLY A 6 -9.04 90.40 -25.27
N GLY A 7 -7.93 90.40 -26.03
CA GLY A 7 -7.44 89.13 -26.61
C GLY A 7 -6.39 88.33 -25.79
N CYS A 8 -5.79 88.91 -24.76
CA CYS A 8 -4.71 88.22 -24.02
C CYS A 8 -5.19 87.31 -22.88
N LYS A 9 -6.33 87.61 -22.27
CA LYS A 9 -6.81 86.76 -21.12
C LYS A 9 -7.45 85.46 -21.57
N GLU A 10 -8.08 85.45 -22.75
CA GLU A 10 -8.75 84.19 -23.25
C GLU A 10 -7.78 83.12 -23.73
N ASN A 11 -6.56 83.51 -24.17
CA ASN A 11 -5.53 82.58 -24.57
C ASN A 11 -4.77 81.93 -23.33
N GLU A 12 -4.64 82.69 -22.24
CA GLU A 12 -4.04 82.14 -21.01
C GLU A 12 -4.93 81.12 -20.26
N GLU A 13 -6.26 81.36 -20.31
CA GLU A 13 -7.23 80.46 -19.69
C GLU A 13 -7.36 79.14 -20.47
N LYS A 14 -7.34 79.15 -21.80
CA LYS A 14 -7.35 77.96 -22.66
C LYS A 14 -6.10 77.18 -22.60
N THR A 15 -4.92 77.80 -22.34
CA THR A 15 -3.66 77.10 -22.14
C THR A 15 -3.58 76.42 -20.72
N LYS A 16 -4.12 77.04 -19.69
CA LYS A 16 -4.20 76.43 -18.32
C LYS A 16 -5.16 75.29 -18.30
N ASP A 17 -6.31 75.34 -18.97
CA ASP A 17 -7.32 74.26 -19.06
C ASP A 17 -6.73 73.00 -19.84
N LYS A 18 -5.99 73.27 -20.95
CA LYS A 18 -5.30 72.20 -21.67
C LYS A 18 -4.22 71.51 -20.81
N GLY A 19 -3.41 72.23 -20.03
CA GLY A 19 -2.38 71.69 -19.14
C GLY A 19 -2.96 70.89 -18.00
N GLN A 20 -4.12 71.30 -17.43
CA GLN A 20 -4.80 70.50 -16.38
C GLN A 20 -5.41 69.21 -16.95
N LYS A 21 -5.99 69.22 -18.14
CA LYS A 21 -6.53 68.04 -18.82
C LYS A 21 -5.44 67.05 -19.20
N GLU A 22 -4.27 67.51 -19.65
CA GLU A 22 -3.09 66.62 -19.90
C GLU A 22 -2.55 65.99 -18.63
N LYS A 23 -2.36 66.76 -17.56
CA LYS A 23 -1.93 66.20 -16.25
C LYS A 23 -2.91 65.15 -15.71
N SER A 24 -4.23 65.41 -15.81
CA SER A 24 -5.27 64.45 -15.40
C SER A 24 -5.27 63.16 -16.24
N ARG A 25 -4.97 63.25 -17.54
CA ARG A 25 -4.81 62.08 -18.43
C ARG A 25 -3.56 61.29 -18.11
N GLU A 26 -2.43 61.95 -17.84
CA GLU A 26 -1.21 61.28 -17.42
C GLU A 26 -1.36 60.53 -16.07
N GLU A 27 -2.01 61.17 -15.09
CA GLU A 27 -2.28 60.51 -13.79
C GLU A 27 -3.20 59.30 -13.92
N LYS A 28 -4.25 59.38 -14.74
CA LYS A 28 -5.12 58.25 -15.04
C LYS A 28 -4.36 57.12 -15.72
N SER A 29 -3.50 57.43 -16.70
CA SER A 29 -2.66 56.43 -17.38
C SER A 29 -1.67 55.76 -16.43
N LYS A 30 -1.03 56.54 -15.51
CA LYS A 30 -0.12 56.00 -14.48
C LYS A 30 -0.86 55.08 -13.48
N LYS A 31 -2.07 55.47 -13.05
CA LYS A 31 -2.93 54.63 -12.18
C LYS A 31 -3.37 53.35 -12.86
N GLU A 32 -3.77 53.38 -14.13
CA GLU A 32 -4.12 52.18 -14.90
C GLU A 32 -2.94 51.22 -15.07
N LYS A 33 -1.75 51.77 -15.43
CA LYS A 33 -0.53 50.96 -15.55
C LYS A 33 -0.16 50.31 -14.21
N LYS A 34 -0.28 51.03 -13.10
CA LYS A 34 -0.06 50.50 -11.74
C LYS A 34 -1.04 49.38 -11.39
N MET A 35 -2.34 49.59 -11.68
CA MET A 35 -3.38 48.57 -11.46
C MET A 35 -3.15 47.30 -12.31
N LYS A 36 -2.78 47.45 -13.59
CA LYS A 36 -2.47 46.33 -14.49
C LYS A 36 -1.26 45.53 -13.96
N ARG A 37 -0.23 46.21 -13.44
CA ARG A 37 0.96 45.57 -12.82
C ARG A 37 0.59 44.79 -11.56
N VAL A 38 -0.20 45.37 -10.66
CA VAL A 38 -0.66 44.69 -9.43
C VAL A 38 -1.53 43.49 -9.76
N ARG A 39 -2.46 43.59 -10.72
CA ARG A 39 -3.28 42.48 -11.19
C ARG A 39 -2.41 41.36 -11.78
N LYS A 40 -1.36 41.67 -12.56
CA LYS A 40 -0.43 40.70 -13.12
C LYS A 40 0.37 39.99 -12.01
N GLN A 41 0.86 40.73 -11.03
CA GLN A 41 1.59 40.16 -9.88
C GLN A 41 0.67 39.24 -9.05
N ARG A 42 -0.57 39.64 -8.79
CA ARG A 42 -1.55 38.83 -8.08
C ARG A 42 -1.88 37.54 -8.82
N LYS A 43 -2.03 37.58 -10.15
CA LYS A 43 -2.24 36.39 -10.97
C LYS A 43 -1.04 35.44 -10.91
N LEU A 44 0.19 35.98 -10.98
CA LEU A 44 1.41 35.21 -10.89
C LEU A 44 1.57 34.53 -9.51
N PHE A 45 1.24 35.27 -8.44
CA PHE A 45 1.23 34.75 -7.08
C PHE A 45 0.21 33.61 -6.90
N ILE A 46 -1.02 33.79 -7.40
CA ILE A 46 -2.05 32.75 -7.35
C ILE A 46 -1.62 31.52 -8.15
N PHE A 47 -1.02 31.70 -9.32
CA PHE A 47 -0.47 30.60 -10.12
C PHE A 47 0.64 29.84 -9.38
N GLY A 48 1.56 30.57 -8.74
CA GLY A 48 2.61 29.96 -7.91
C GLY A 48 2.04 29.17 -6.73
N LEU A 49 1.00 29.73 -6.07
CA LEU A 49 0.32 29.02 -4.98
C LEU A 49 -0.38 27.72 -5.45
N ILE A 50 -1.01 27.76 -6.62
CA ILE A 50 -1.63 26.58 -7.22
C ILE A 50 -0.58 25.50 -7.51
N LEU A 51 0.54 25.88 -8.11
CA LEU A 51 1.65 24.95 -8.38
C LEU A 51 2.21 24.34 -7.09
N LEU A 52 2.35 25.14 -6.03
CA LEU A 52 2.78 24.67 -4.72
C LEU A 52 1.79 23.63 -4.14
N LEU A 53 0.49 23.92 -4.20
CA LEU A 53 -0.55 23.01 -3.72
C LEU A 53 -0.57 21.70 -4.51
N ILE A 54 -0.40 21.75 -5.83
CA ILE A 54 -0.29 20.55 -6.67
C ILE A 54 0.96 19.74 -6.26
N GLY A 55 2.10 20.39 -6.09
CA GLY A 55 3.34 19.72 -5.65
C GLY A 55 3.21 19.06 -4.29
N CYS A 56 2.61 19.74 -3.31
CA CYS A 56 2.30 19.18 -2.01
C CYS A 56 1.31 17.99 -2.12
N GLY A 57 0.29 18.12 -2.98
CA GLY A 57 -0.67 17.04 -3.23
C GLY A 57 0.00 15.78 -3.78
N ILE A 58 0.92 15.91 -4.73
CA ILE A 58 1.67 14.78 -5.30
C ILE A 58 2.55 14.10 -4.24
N LEU A 59 3.22 14.88 -3.37
CA LEU A 59 4.06 14.34 -2.30
C LEU A 59 3.25 13.64 -1.20
N LEU A 60 2.08 14.15 -0.86
CA LEU A 60 1.22 13.59 0.19
C LEU A 60 0.38 12.41 -0.29
N TYR A 61 0.11 12.30 -1.59
CA TYR A 61 -0.75 11.29 -2.19
C TYR A 61 -0.42 9.85 -1.75
N PRO A 62 0.84 9.35 -1.85
CA PRO A 62 1.17 7.99 -1.43
C PRO A 62 0.96 7.76 0.07
N HIS A 63 1.23 8.75 0.91
CA HIS A 63 1.01 8.64 2.36
C HIS A 63 -0.48 8.55 2.71
N ILE A 64 -1.31 9.31 2.00
CA ILE A 64 -2.77 9.26 2.18
C ILE A 64 -3.29 7.88 1.77
N LEU A 65 -2.88 7.37 0.60
CA LEU A 65 -3.29 6.05 0.13
C LEU A 65 -2.89 4.93 1.10
N GLN A 66 -1.65 4.96 1.63
CA GLN A 66 -1.18 3.97 2.61
C GLN A 66 -2.01 4.00 3.90
N LYS A 67 -2.40 5.18 4.39
CA LYS A 67 -3.31 5.30 5.54
C LYS A 67 -4.69 4.72 5.24
N PHE A 68 -5.26 5.00 4.07
CA PHE A 68 -6.54 4.43 3.66
C PHE A 68 -6.47 2.90 3.55
N TYR A 69 -5.41 2.37 2.95
CA TYR A 69 -5.21 0.93 2.86
C TYR A 69 -5.13 0.30 4.26
N LYS A 70 -4.34 0.87 5.18
CA LYS A 70 -4.24 0.39 6.56
C LYS A 70 -5.60 0.38 7.28
N ILE A 71 -6.35 1.48 7.23
CA ILE A 71 -7.69 1.57 7.85
C ILE A 71 -8.63 0.51 7.25
N LYS A 72 -8.56 0.31 5.92
CA LYS A 72 -9.37 -0.70 5.24
C LYS A 72 -9.02 -2.11 5.71
N THR A 73 -7.73 -2.46 5.76
CA THR A 73 -7.29 -3.80 6.20
C THR A 73 -7.62 -4.07 7.67
N GLU A 74 -7.45 -3.09 8.56
CA GLU A 74 -7.86 -3.20 9.96
C GLU A 74 -9.38 -3.38 10.13
N SER A 75 -10.19 -2.72 9.28
CA SER A 75 -11.64 -2.90 9.26
C SER A 75 -12.03 -4.29 8.77
N MET A 76 -11.38 -4.78 7.71
CA MET A 76 -11.61 -6.12 7.17
C MET A 76 -11.20 -7.19 8.17
N PHE A 77 -10.10 -7.00 8.89
CA PHE A 77 -9.65 -7.94 9.95
C PHE A 77 -10.69 -8.05 11.07
N ARG A 78 -11.17 -6.93 11.60
CA ARG A 78 -12.23 -6.96 12.62
C ARG A 78 -13.49 -7.66 12.11
N GLN A 79 -13.89 -7.37 10.88
CA GLN A 79 -15.03 -8.04 10.27
C GLN A 79 -14.77 -9.54 10.11
N PHE A 80 -13.57 -9.94 9.72
CA PHE A 80 -13.18 -11.34 9.63
C PHE A 80 -13.28 -12.05 10.99
N GLU A 81 -12.73 -11.47 12.06
CA GLU A 81 -12.84 -12.05 13.43
C GLU A 81 -14.32 -12.19 13.86
N GLU A 82 -15.11 -11.12 13.75
CA GLU A 82 -16.52 -11.12 14.15
C GLU A 82 -17.38 -12.08 13.30
N THR A 83 -17.10 -12.16 12.00
CA THR A 83 -17.92 -12.97 11.06
C THR A 83 -17.52 -14.44 11.11
N THR A 84 -16.20 -14.73 11.22
CA THR A 84 -15.67 -16.09 11.15
C THR A 84 -16.24 -16.98 12.27
N GLU A 85 -16.31 -16.48 13.50
CA GLU A 85 -16.88 -17.21 14.62
C GLU A 85 -18.36 -17.55 14.36
N ASN A 86 -19.14 -16.55 13.97
CA ASN A 86 -20.56 -16.72 13.68
C ASN A 86 -20.83 -17.67 12.50
N VAL A 87 -20.07 -17.55 11.40
CA VAL A 87 -20.25 -18.36 10.20
C VAL A 87 -19.77 -19.79 10.40
N ARG A 88 -18.66 -19.98 11.12
CA ARG A 88 -18.13 -21.30 11.52
C ARG A 88 -19.17 -22.03 12.39
N ASP A 89 -19.69 -21.37 13.40
CA ASP A 89 -20.67 -21.95 14.34
C ASP A 89 -22.02 -22.25 13.67
N ALA A 90 -22.38 -21.48 12.65
CA ALA A 90 -23.56 -21.76 11.83
C ALA A 90 -23.37 -22.92 10.83
N ASN A 91 -22.12 -23.22 10.45
CA ASN A 91 -21.79 -24.25 9.44
C ASN A 91 -20.61 -25.14 9.88
N PRO A 92 -20.67 -25.77 11.05
CA PRO A 92 -19.53 -26.49 11.63
C PRO A 92 -18.98 -27.62 10.74
N GLU A 93 -19.89 -28.37 10.07
CA GLU A 93 -19.49 -29.45 9.16
C GLU A 93 -18.68 -28.94 7.95
N LYS A 94 -19.04 -27.80 7.43
CA LYS A 94 -18.39 -27.19 6.27
C LYS A 94 -16.96 -26.75 6.62
N TYR A 95 -16.78 -26.11 7.76
CA TYR A 95 -15.45 -25.69 8.23
C TYR A 95 -14.59 -26.86 8.73
N ALA A 96 -15.22 -27.90 9.30
CA ALA A 96 -14.51 -29.16 9.62
C ALA A 96 -13.99 -29.82 8.34
N ARG A 97 -14.78 -29.87 7.28
CA ARG A 97 -14.36 -30.41 5.97
C ARG A 97 -13.21 -29.59 5.37
N LEU A 98 -13.29 -28.24 5.44
CA LEU A 98 -12.20 -27.36 4.99
C LEU A 98 -10.91 -27.63 5.76
N TYR A 99 -10.99 -27.79 7.08
CA TYR A 99 -9.84 -28.11 7.92
C TYR A 99 -9.20 -29.43 7.53
N GLU A 100 -9.99 -30.49 7.36
CA GLU A 100 -9.50 -31.80 6.93
C GLU A 100 -8.88 -31.75 5.52
N GLU A 101 -9.45 -30.98 4.61
CA GLU A 101 -8.88 -30.80 3.27
C GLU A 101 -7.52 -30.09 3.33
N MET A 102 -7.39 -29.03 4.14
CA MET A 102 -6.11 -28.35 4.37
C MET A 102 -5.07 -29.28 5.02
N LYS A 103 -5.51 -30.11 5.96
CA LYS A 103 -4.66 -31.08 6.63
C LYS A 103 -4.17 -32.15 5.65
N ASN A 104 -5.08 -32.73 4.87
CA ASN A 104 -4.75 -33.71 3.85
C ASN A 104 -3.78 -33.14 2.82
N TYR A 105 -3.96 -31.90 2.42
CA TYR A 105 -3.03 -31.20 1.54
C TYR A 105 -1.62 -31.11 2.15
N ASN A 106 -1.51 -30.72 3.43
CA ASN A 106 -0.22 -30.67 4.12
C ASN A 106 0.44 -32.06 4.19
N GLU A 107 -0.32 -33.13 4.43
CA GLU A 107 0.19 -34.51 4.43
C GLU A 107 0.67 -34.96 3.04
N GLU A 108 -0.03 -34.56 1.98
CA GLU A 108 0.37 -34.86 0.58
C GLU A 108 1.67 -34.14 0.21
N LEU A 109 1.87 -32.89 0.67
CA LEU A 109 3.13 -32.18 0.45
C LEU A 109 4.34 -32.92 1.03
N ILE A 110 4.18 -33.54 2.20
CA ILE A 110 5.25 -34.35 2.82
C ILE A 110 5.52 -35.60 1.98
N LYS A 111 4.46 -36.30 1.53
CA LYS A 111 4.56 -37.53 0.74
C LYS A 111 5.21 -37.33 -0.62
N ASN A 112 4.88 -36.24 -1.29
CA ASN A 112 5.41 -35.92 -2.63
C ASN A 112 6.68 -35.06 -2.58
N ASN A 113 7.21 -34.80 -1.35
CA ASN A 113 8.42 -33.99 -1.14
C ASN A 113 8.37 -32.62 -1.83
N GLN A 114 7.18 -32.01 -1.94
CA GLN A 114 6.97 -30.69 -2.57
C GLN A 114 7.63 -30.58 -3.95
N GLU A 115 7.47 -31.61 -4.82
CA GLU A 115 8.15 -31.70 -6.11
C GLU A 115 7.86 -30.52 -7.06
N ASN A 116 6.66 -29.90 -6.94
CA ASN A 116 6.24 -28.80 -7.79
C ASN A 116 6.50 -27.40 -7.17
N LEU A 117 7.28 -27.35 -6.08
CA LEU A 117 7.61 -26.07 -5.46
C LEU A 117 8.37 -25.17 -6.43
N ALA A 118 7.84 -23.98 -6.65
CA ALA A 118 8.38 -23.01 -7.58
C ALA A 118 8.59 -21.63 -6.93
N ASP A 119 9.35 -20.76 -7.60
CA ASP A 119 9.50 -19.38 -7.15
C ASP A 119 8.13 -18.68 -7.04
N PRO A 120 7.86 -17.94 -5.93
CA PRO A 120 6.58 -17.24 -5.69
C PRO A 120 6.09 -16.39 -6.86
N TYR A 121 7.00 -15.82 -7.61
CA TYR A 121 6.66 -14.93 -8.73
C TYR A 121 6.43 -15.67 -10.05
N ALA A 122 6.35 -17.01 -10.02
CA ALA A 122 5.78 -17.82 -11.09
C ALA A 122 4.24 -17.78 -11.14
N TYR A 123 3.62 -17.17 -10.12
CA TYR A 123 2.17 -16.97 -9.97
C TYR A 123 1.34 -18.26 -10.12
N ALA A 124 1.25 -19.01 -9.03
CA ALA A 124 0.44 -20.22 -8.94
C ALA A 124 -0.97 -19.94 -8.41
N ASN A 125 -1.95 -20.65 -8.96
CA ASN A 125 -3.31 -20.64 -8.46
C ASN A 125 -3.42 -21.35 -7.11
N PRO A 126 -4.45 -21.04 -6.28
CA PRO A 126 -4.69 -21.74 -5.03
C PRO A 126 -4.97 -23.22 -5.26
N ALA A 127 -4.46 -24.09 -4.38
CA ALA A 127 -4.76 -25.51 -4.39
C ALA A 127 -6.17 -25.81 -3.84
N ILE A 128 -6.67 -24.97 -2.93
CA ILE A 128 -8.01 -25.05 -2.34
C ILE A 128 -8.78 -23.77 -2.68
N ARG A 129 -10.02 -23.91 -3.13
CA ARG A 129 -10.91 -22.80 -3.48
C ARG A 129 -11.84 -22.50 -2.32
N LEU A 130 -11.60 -21.39 -1.64
CA LEU A 130 -12.36 -21.00 -0.44
C LEU A 130 -13.84 -20.65 -0.75
N GLU A 131 -14.14 -20.25 -1.99
CA GLU A 131 -15.52 -19.97 -2.44
C GLU A 131 -16.41 -21.21 -2.32
N GLU A 132 -15.89 -22.42 -2.48
CA GLU A 132 -16.62 -23.68 -2.30
C GLU A 132 -17.07 -23.90 -0.85
N TYR A 133 -16.40 -23.19 0.06
CA TYR A 133 -16.69 -23.15 1.49
C TYR A 133 -17.46 -21.90 1.93
N GLY A 134 -17.91 -21.06 0.97
CA GLY A 134 -18.70 -19.85 1.22
C GLY A 134 -17.87 -18.66 1.72
N VAL A 135 -16.56 -18.70 1.50
CA VAL A 135 -15.65 -17.58 1.75
C VAL A 135 -15.46 -16.82 0.44
N GLU A 136 -16.42 -15.92 0.14
CA GLU A 136 -16.50 -15.25 -1.16
C GLU A 136 -15.38 -14.22 -1.39
N ASP A 137 -14.83 -13.64 -0.32
CA ASP A 137 -13.70 -12.69 -0.40
C ASP A 137 -12.35 -13.36 -0.59
N GLY A 138 -12.29 -14.71 -0.48
CA GLY A 138 -11.09 -15.53 -0.65
C GLY A 138 -10.04 -15.35 0.45
N ILE A 139 -10.38 -14.69 1.58
CA ILE A 139 -9.46 -14.45 2.69
C ILE A 139 -9.39 -15.70 3.57
N ALA A 140 -8.23 -16.36 3.60
CA ALA A 140 -7.96 -17.54 4.45
C ALA A 140 -7.60 -17.16 5.88
N GLY A 141 -7.23 -15.91 6.11
CA GLY A 141 -6.79 -15.41 7.40
C GLY A 141 -6.06 -14.08 7.30
N TYR A 142 -5.28 -13.78 8.32
CA TYR A 142 -4.50 -12.54 8.41
C TYR A 142 -3.10 -12.83 8.95
N ILE A 143 -2.13 -12.06 8.46
CA ILE A 143 -0.79 -11.97 9.05
C ILE A 143 -0.62 -10.62 9.72
N LYS A 144 -0.14 -10.62 10.98
CA LYS A 144 0.21 -9.42 11.73
C LYS A 144 1.67 -9.44 12.13
N ILE A 145 2.37 -8.34 11.86
CA ILE A 145 3.80 -8.16 12.14
C ILE A 145 3.97 -6.85 12.93
N PRO A 146 3.94 -6.89 14.27
CA PRO A 146 3.91 -5.67 15.11
C PRO A 146 5.10 -4.73 14.89
N VAL A 147 6.31 -5.26 14.74
CA VAL A 147 7.53 -4.45 14.53
C VAL A 147 7.49 -3.63 13.23
N MET A 148 6.68 -4.06 12.27
CA MET A 148 6.45 -3.35 11.00
C MET A 148 5.20 -2.47 11.02
N ASP A 149 4.41 -2.49 12.12
CA ASP A 149 3.06 -1.91 12.19
C ASP A 149 2.22 -2.36 10.98
N LEU A 150 2.24 -3.66 10.71
CA LEU A 150 1.68 -4.27 9.51
C LEU A 150 0.66 -5.35 9.86
N GLU A 151 -0.47 -5.29 9.16
CA GLU A 151 -1.51 -6.30 9.17
C GLU A 151 -2.03 -6.45 7.73
N LEU A 152 -2.00 -7.67 7.19
CA LEU A 152 -2.40 -7.97 5.82
C LEU A 152 -3.38 -9.14 5.79
N PRO A 153 -4.41 -9.10 4.91
CA PRO A 153 -5.17 -10.27 4.58
C PRO A 153 -4.27 -11.32 3.93
N LEU A 154 -4.50 -12.58 4.28
CA LEU A 154 -3.79 -13.76 3.79
C LEU A 154 -4.70 -14.54 2.85
N TYR A 155 -4.31 -14.65 1.61
CA TYR A 155 -4.99 -15.40 0.56
C TYR A 155 -4.31 -16.74 0.31
N LEU A 156 -5.04 -17.74 -0.22
CA LEU A 156 -4.44 -18.97 -0.73
C LEU A 156 -4.01 -18.80 -2.17
N GLY A 157 -2.80 -19.28 -2.50
CA GLY A 157 -2.21 -19.17 -3.83
C GLY A 157 -1.60 -17.80 -4.14
N ALA A 158 -0.30 -17.77 -4.39
CA ALA A 158 0.45 -16.56 -4.71
C ALA A 158 0.28 -16.17 -6.19
N ASN A 159 -0.96 -15.91 -6.64
CA ASN A 159 -1.23 -15.36 -7.96
C ASN A 159 -1.20 -13.81 -7.95
N GLU A 160 -1.21 -13.20 -9.14
CA GLU A 160 -1.09 -11.74 -9.28
C GLU A 160 -2.23 -11.00 -8.57
N GLU A 161 -3.46 -11.52 -8.64
CA GLU A 161 -4.63 -10.92 -8.02
C GLU A 161 -4.52 -10.90 -6.50
N ASN A 162 -4.22 -12.05 -5.88
CA ASN A 162 -4.09 -12.18 -4.43
C ASN A 162 -2.93 -11.35 -3.89
N MET A 163 -1.77 -11.42 -4.54
CA MET A 163 -0.61 -10.63 -4.15
C MET A 163 -0.81 -9.13 -4.31
N SER A 164 -1.69 -8.69 -5.21
CA SER A 164 -2.05 -7.27 -5.31
C SER A 164 -2.88 -6.78 -4.13
N LYS A 165 -3.67 -7.66 -3.50
CA LYS A 165 -4.58 -7.35 -2.40
C LYS A 165 -3.92 -7.45 -1.01
N GLY A 166 -2.95 -8.36 -0.84
CA GLY A 166 -2.34 -8.61 0.47
C GLY A 166 -1.17 -9.58 0.41
N ALA A 167 -1.03 -10.38 1.46
CA ALA A 167 -0.12 -11.52 1.50
C ALA A 167 -0.81 -12.77 0.94
N ALA A 168 -0.03 -13.70 0.40
CA ALA A 168 -0.55 -14.94 -0.14
C ALA A 168 0.29 -16.14 0.33
N GLN A 169 -0.38 -17.23 0.64
CA GLN A 169 0.27 -18.54 0.83
C GLN A 169 0.79 -19.02 -0.54
N LEU A 170 2.02 -19.43 -0.62
CA LEU A 170 2.61 -20.02 -1.81
C LEU A 170 2.10 -21.43 -2.02
N THR A 171 1.51 -21.71 -3.17
CA THR A 171 1.10 -23.04 -3.58
C THR A 171 2.32 -24.00 -3.51
N GLU A 172 2.10 -25.28 -3.16
CA GLU A 172 3.14 -26.26 -2.82
C GLU A 172 3.90 -25.96 -1.51
N THR A 173 3.33 -25.09 -0.64
CA THR A 173 3.72 -24.96 0.77
C THR A 173 2.52 -25.16 1.68
N SER A 174 2.75 -25.32 2.97
CA SER A 174 1.68 -25.68 3.91
C SER A 174 0.53 -24.67 3.97
N MET A 175 -0.66 -25.16 4.23
CA MET A 175 -1.86 -24.36 4.50
C MET A 175 -1.77 -23.64 5.86
N PRO A 176 -2.52 -22.55 6.07
CA PRO A 176 -2.43 -21.70 7.27
C PRO A 176 -3.10 -22.32 8.51
N ILE A 177 -2.87 -23.59 8.78
CA ILE A 177 -3.40 -24.32 9.94
C ILE A 177 -2.32 -24.80 10.92
N GLY A 178 -1.04 -24.52 10.61
CA GLY A 178 0.09 -24.97 11.42
C GLY A 178 0.21 -26.50 11.52
N GLY A 179 0.95 -26.94 12.50
CA GLY A 179 1.13 -28.35 12.81
C GLY A 179 2.55 -28.85 12.56
N ASN A 180 2.85 -29.99 13.12
CA ASN A 180 4.16 -30.61 12.97
C ASN A 180 4.46 -30.98 11.51
N ASN A 181 5.68 -30.80 11.07
CA ASN A 181 6.12 -30.97 9.68
C ASN A 181 5.36 -30.03 8.72
N THR A 182 5.22 -28.76 9.07
CA THR A 182 4.66 -27.73 8.19
C THR A 182 5.63 -26.57 7.99
N ASN A 183 5.58 -25.97 6.81
CA ASN A 183 6.18 -24.67 6.53
C ASN A 183 5.29 -23.93 5.54
N MET A 184 4.53 -22.97 6.03
CA MET A 184 3.73 -22.07 5.18
C MET A 184 4.61 -20.94 4.67
N ALA A 185 4.87 -20.86 3.37
CA ALA A 185 5.52 -19.71 2.79
C ALA A 185 4.49 -18.62 2.53
N VAL A 186 4.65 -17.48 3.20
CA VAL A 186 3.81 -16.28 3.05
C VAL A 186 4.54 -15.27 2.19
N VAL A 187 3.99 -15.00 1.02
CA VAL A 187 4.57 -14.11 0.02
C VAL A 187 3.83 -12.78 0.01
N ALA A 188 4.56 -11.68 -0.06
CA ALA A 188 3.98 -10.38 -0.34
C ALA A 188 4.98 -9.51 -1.11
N HIS A 189 4.47 -8.57 -1.90
CA HIS A 189 5.32 -7.63 -2.61
C HIS A 189 6.18 -6.78 -1.67
N ARG A 190 7.33 -6.34 -2.14
CA ARG A 190 8.20 -5.41 -1.41
C ARG A 190 7.64 -3.98 -1.37
N GLY A 191 6.33 -3.85 -1.49
CA GLY A 191 5.50 -2.65 -1.39
C GLY A 191 4.95 -2.15 -2.72
N TYR A 192 3.75 -1.62 -2.63
CA TYR A 192 3.10 -0.83 -3.68
C TYR A 192 3.05 0.65 -3.27
N SER A 193 2.66 1.53 -4.19
CA SER A 193 2.45 2.94 -3.89
C SER A 193 1.38 3.17 -2.82
N TYR A 194 0.34 2.32 -2.78
CA TYR A 194 -0.79 2.39 -1.86
C TYR A 194 -0.65 1.48 -0.63
N ALA A 195 0.26 0.50 -0.64
CA ALA A 195 0.44 -0.46 0.45
C ALA A 195 1.91 -0.75 0.70
N LYS A 196 2.34 -0.70 1.96
CA LYS A 196 3.73 -1.00 2.32
C LYS A 196 4.06 -2.48 2.14
N MET A 197 3.10 -3.38 2.41
CA MET A 197 3.31 -4.82 2.38
C MET A 197 4.63 -5.21 3.08
N PHE A 198 5.50 -6.03 2.47
CA PHE A 198 6.80 -6.40 3.05
C PHE A 198 7.94 -5.43 2.74
N ARG A 199 7.65 -4.15 2.43
CA ARG A 199 8.68 -3.14 2.17
C ARG A 199 9.71 -3.03 3.29
N GLU A 200 9.24 -3.10 4.53
CA GLU A 200 10.05 -2.90 5.73
C GLU A 200 10.46 -4.21 6.42
N ILE A 201 10.44 -5.35 5.70
CA ILE A 201 10.72 -6.68 6.26
C ILE A 201 12.10 -6.77 6.92
N GLU A 202 13.07 -5.94 6.50
CA GLU A 202 14.40 -5.86 7.12
C GLU A 202 14.41 -5.30 8.54
N LYS A 203 13.27 -4.79 9.05
CA LYS A 203 13.12 -4.42 10.45
C LYS A 203 13.04 -5.63 11.38
N LEU A 204 12.59 -6.79 10.84
CA LEU A 204 12.50 -8.02 11.61
C LEU A 204 13.86 -8.49 12.05
N LYS A 205 13.93 -8.94 13.30
CA LYS A 205 15.13 -9.51 13.95
C LYS A 205 14.81 -10.85 14.55
N ILE A 206 15.82 -11.66 14.78
CA ILE A 206 15.68 -12.93 15.51
C ILE A 206 15.03 -12.65 16.88
N GLY A 207 13.97 -13.40 17.19
CA GLY A 207 13.17 -13.25 18.40
C GLY A 207 11.92 -12.40 18.27
N ASP A 208 11.74 -11.62 17.17
CA ASP A 208 10.49 -10.90 16.92
C ASP A 208 9.34 -11.86 16.65
N GLU A 209 8.13 -11.45 17.04
CA GLU A 209 6.93 -12.27 16.90
C GLU A 209 6.09 -11.82 15.71
N ILE A 210 5.51 -12.81 15.03
CA ILE A 210 4.48 -12.64 14.01
C ILE A 210 3.26 -13.47 14.38
N PHE A 211 2.09 -13.06 13.95
CA PHE A 211 0.82 -13.72 14.24
C PHE A 211 0.13 -14.09 12.94
N ILE A 212 -0.36 -15.32 12.87
CA ILE A 212 -1.21 -15.82 11.79
C ILE A 212 -2.58 -16.15 12.39
N THR A 213 -3.60 -15.41 12.00
CA THR A 213 -5.00 -15.67 12.38
C THR A 213 -5.70 -16.34 11.22
N ASN A 214 -6.30 -17.50 11.44
CA ASN A 214 -7.10 -18.24 10.49
C ASN A 214 -8.56 -18.37 10.97
N PHE A 215 -9.36 -19.25 10.40
CA PHE A 215 -10.76 -19.48 10.79
C PHE A 215 -10.92 -20.10 12.17
N TRP A 216 -9.90 -20.69 12.76
CA TRP A 216 -9.99 -21.47 14.01
C TRP A 216 -9.20 -20.88 15.16
N GLU A 217 -8.03 -20.31 14.88
CA GLU A 217 -7.11 -19.84 15.92
C GLU A 217 -6.19 -18.71 15.44
N THR A 218 -5.55 -18.05 16.40
CA THR A 218 -4.39 -17.19 16.16
C THR A 218 -3.13 -17.91 16.63
N MET A 219 -2.22 -18.14 15.71
CA MET A 219 -0.95 -18.83 15.93
C MET A 219 0.17 -17.79 16.07
N THR A 220 1.05 -17.97 17.06
CA THR A 220 2.23 -17.12 17.27
C THR A 220 3.47 -17.84 16.77
N TYR A 221 4.26 -17.13 15.97
CA TYR A 221 5.55 -17.60 15.45
C TYR A 221 6.64 -16.60 15.82
N LYS A 222 7.83 -17.08 16.09
CA LYS A 222 9.01 -16.26 16.44
C LYS A 222 10.09 -16.38 15.37
N VAL A 223 10.65 -15.27 14.95
CA VAL A 223 11.75 -15.24 13.98
C VAL A 223 12.95 -16.01 14.52
N GLU A 224 13.34 -17.07 13.80
CA GLU A 224 14.48 -17.91 14.11
C GLU A 224 15.71 -17.55 13.26
N ARG A 225 15.51 -17.28 11.97
CA ARG A 225 16.58 -17.08 10.99
C ARG A 225 16.14 -16.15 9.87
N ILE A 226 17.10 -15.41 9.32
CA ILE A 226 16.91 -14.53 8.16
C ILE A 226 17.97 -14.88 7.12
N GLU A 227 17.57 -14.97 5.86
CA GLU A 227 18.46 -15.34 4.76
C GLU A 227 18.10 -14.59 3.47
N VAL A 228 19.10 -14.30 2.63
CA VAL A 228 18.91 -13.82 1.25
C VAL A 228 19.35 -14.92 0.32
N ILE A 229 18.46 -15.29 -0.61
CA ILE A 229 18.69 -16.39 -1.55
C ILE A 229 18.50 -15.94 -3.00
N SER A 230 19.02 -16.73 -3.92
CA SER A 230 18.68 -16.65 -5.35
C SER A 230 17.29 -17.26 -5.60
N PRO A 231 16.54 -16.84 -6.64
CA PRO A 231 15.22 -17.40 -6.93
C PRO A 231 15.22 -18.89 -7.23
N ASP A 232 16.33 -19.45 -7.70
CA ASP A 232 16.54 -20.87 -7.95
C ASP A 232 16.83 -21.71 -6.69
N GLU A 233 17.12 -21.07 -5.54
CA GLU A 233 17.32 -21.73 -4.27
C GLU A 233 16.02 -21.89 -3.46
N ILE A 234 14.88 -21.98 -4.14
CA ILE A 234 13.54 -22.04 -3.50
C ILE A 234 13.39 -23.29 -2.59
N ASP A 235 14.17 -24.32 -2.80
CA ASP A 235 14.20 -25.51 -1.94
C ASP A 235 14.47 -25.18 -0.45
N LYS A 236 15.03 -24.02 -0.15
CA LYS A 236 15.27 -23.55 1.21
C LYS A 236 13.99 -23.26 2.00
N ILE A 237 12.83 -23.14 1.34
CA ILE A 237 11.54 -22.98 2.01
C ILE A 237 10.75 -24.29 2.13
N ARG A 238 11.37 -25.44 1.87
CA ARG A 238 10.72 -26.74 2.07
C ARG A 238 10.38 -26.99 3.54
N ILE A 239 9.44 -27.89 3.74
CA ILE A 239 9.06 -28.41 5.07
C ILE A 239 10.30 -28.99 5.75
N GLN A 240 10.46 -28.67 7.04
CA GLN A 240 11.50 -29.21 7.90
C GLN A 240 10.87 -30.21 8.89
N GLU A 241 11.47 -31.41 8.99
CA GLU A 241 10.96 -32.45 9.86
C GLU A 241 10.93 -31.99 11.33
N GLY A 242 9.83 -32.28 12.02
CA GLY A 242 9.64 -31.91 13.42
C GLY A 242 9.28 -30.47 13.71
N LYS A 243 9.21 -29.57 12.68
CA LYS A 243 8.94 -28.15 12.88
C LYS A 243 7.55 -27.73 12.40
N ASP A 244 7.00 -26.72 13.06
CA ASP A 244 5.83 -25.93 12.62
C ASP A 244 6.33 -24.53 12.28
N MET A 245 6.39 -24.20 11.00
CA MET A 245 7.07 -23.00 10.50
C MET A 245 6.19 -22.14 9.61
N VAL A 246 6.50 -20.85 9.62
CA VAL A 246 6.10 -19.88 8.62
C VAL A 246 7.35 -19.22 8.06
N THR A 247 7.47 -19.16 6.74
CA THR A 247 8.56 -18.46 6.06
C THR A 247 8.01 -17.26 5.30
N LEU A 248 8.37 -16.04 5.69
CA LEU A 248 8.02 -14.82 4.94
C LEU A 248 8.95 -14.67 3.75
N VAL A 249 8.39 -14.39 2.58
CA VAL A 249 9.15 -14.29 1.31
C VAL A 249 8.83 -12.99 0.59
N THR A 250 9.86 -12.27 0.16
CA THR A 250 9.68 -11.08 -0.69
C THR A 250 10.89 -10.85 -1.59
N CYS A 251 10.75 -9.98 -2.58
CA CYS A 251 11.85 -9.58 -3.47
C CYS A 251 12.98 -8.86 -2.72
N HIS A 252 14.22 -9.03 -3.18
CA HIS A 252 15.40 -8.35 -2.66
C HIS A 252 16.41 -8.07 -3.79
N PRO A 253 17.25 -6.98 -3.66
CA PRO A 253 17.06 -5.82 -2.79
C PRO A 253 15.93 -4.89 -3.30
N TYR A 254 15.34 -4.10 -2.42
CA TYR A 254 14.42 -3.05 -2.88
C TYR A 254 15.17 -1.92 -3.62
N PRO A 255 14.68 -1.42 -4.77
CA PRO A 255 13.44 -1.76 -5.50
C PRO A 255 13.59 -2.89 -6.53
N HIS A 256 14.66 -3.65 -6.51
CA HIS A 256 14.97 -4.74 -7.44
C HIS A 256 14.39 -6.08 -6.96
N ASN A 257 14.48 -7.12 -7.81
CA ASN A 257 13.82 -8.41 -7.56
C ASN A 257 14.68 -9.64 -7.95
N TYR A 258 15.98 -9.47 -8.09
CA TYR A 258 16.86 -10.57 -8.53
C TYR A 258 17.23 -11.56 -7.41
N GLN A 259 16.85 -11.29 -6.16
CA GLN A 259 16.99 -12.18 -5.01
C GLN A 259 15.67 -12.27 -4.24
N ARG A 260 15.61 -13.17 -3.25
CA ARG A 260 14.51 -13.32 -2.30
C ARG A 260 15.03 -13.09 -0.88
N TYR A 261 14.29 -12.31 -0.10
CA TYR A 261 14.52 -12.12 1.33
C TYR A 261 13.59 -13.05 2.08
N LEU A 262 14.17 -13.94 2.87
CA LEU A 262 13.46 -14.94 3.66
C LEU A 262 13.56 -14.62 5.15
N VAL A 263 12.44 -14.71 5.85
CA VAL A 263 12.39 -14.69 7.33
C VAL A 263 11.71 -15.95 7.78
N TYR A 264 12.45 -16.83 8.41
CA TYR A 264 11.97 -18.10 8.95
C TYR A 264 11.48 -17.89 10.37
N CYS A 265 10.27 -18.34 10.65
CA CYS A 265 9.64 -18.21 11.94
C CYS A 265 9.14 -19.58 12.39
N GLU A 266 9.42 -19.96 13.64
CA GLU A 266 8.99 -21.22 14.26
C GLU A 266 7.89 -20.95 15.29
N ARG A 267 6.90 -21.82 15.39
CA ARG A 267 5.77 -21.70 16.32
C ARG A 267 6.25 -21.74 17.77
N VAL A 268 5.67 -20.90 18.64
CA VAL A 268 5.95 -20.84 20.09
C VAL A 268 4.73 -21.24 20.91
#